data_480b3004850ebd7add24d0bb9682e3ad
#
_entry.id   480b3004850ebd7add24d0bb9682e3ad
#
_cell.length_a   1.000
_cell.length_b   1.000
_cell.length_c   1.000
_cell.angle_alpha   90.00
_cell.angle_beta   90.00
_cell.angle_gamma   90.00
#
_symmetry.space_group_name_H-M   'P 1'
#
loop_
_entity.id
_entity.type
_entity.pdbx_description
1 polymer ?
#
loop_
_entity_poly.entity_id
_entity_poly.type
_entity_poly.pdbx_seq_one_letter_code
_entity_poly.pdbx_strand_id
1 'polypeptide(L)'
;MDKTKKRRIQILAASVFWLGVWQAAAAAIGQEVFLVSPVQAIGTLVELLPQAEFWQRIGFSAGRILLGFGLGVLSSAVLAVAAEKWEWVDALLAPVMQLVKATPVASFIILALVWVSGSSLSVLISFLMVLPVLYSVVRTGIGSADRQLLEMAQVFRLPLGRRLRAVWLPAVLPAFRQGCSVALGICWKSGVAAEVIGLPDGSIGDALYRAKITLSTGELFAWTFVIILLSAVFEKLFLALLDKAVAAVLGEEGAEK
;
A
#
# COMPACT_ATOMS: atom_id res chain seq x y z
N MET A 1 25.18 -16.01 21.44
CA MET A 1 23.93 -16.15 20.66
C MET A 1 23.75 -14.87 19.84
N ASP A 2 23.74 -14.96 18.55
CA ASP A 2 23.68 -13.81 17.61
C ASP A 2 22.45 -12.95 17.92
N LYS A 3 22.64 -11.61 17.99
CA LYS A 3 21.58 -10.64 18.30
C LYS A 3 20.35 -10.82 17.39
N THR A 4 20.58 -11.18 16.14
CA THR A 4 19.54 -11.44 15.13
C THR A 4 18.71 -12.68 15.48
N LYS A 5 19.35 -13.75 15.95
CA LYS A 5 18.69 -14.99 16.36
C LYS A 5 17.85 -14.78 17.62
N LYS A 6 18.38 -14.03 18.59
CA LYS A 6 17.65 -13.65 19.81
C LYS A 6 16.39 -12.84 19.50
N ARG A 7 16.50 -11.85 18.60
CA ARG A 7 15.35 -11.02 18.16
C ARG A 7 14.27 -11.84 17.45
N ARG A 8 14.66 -12.78 16.59
CA ARG A 8 13.69 -13.68 15.92
C ARG A 8 12.94 -14.57 16.92
N ILE A 9 13.64 -15.12 17.92
CA ILE A 9 13.02 -15.92 18.99
C ILE A 9 12.03 -15.07 19.80
N GLN A 10 12.40 -13.84 20.15
CA GLN A 10 11.52 -12.92 20.88
C GLN A 10 10.25 -12.57 20.09
N ILE A 11 10.36 -12.32 18.77
CA ILE A 11 9.21 -12.05 17.92
C ILE A 11 8.31 -13.30 17.84
N LEU A 12 8.89 -14.48 17.67
CA LEU A 12 8.13 -15.73 17.63
C LEU A 12 7.39 -15.99 18.95
N ALA A 13 8.08 -15.81 20.08
CA ALA A 13 7.47 -15.96 21.40
C ALA A 13 6.33 -14.96 21.64
N ALA A 14 6.50 -13.70 21.23
CA ALA A 14 5.46 -12.69 21.29
C ALA A 14 4.25 -13.04 20.40
N SER A 15 4.50 -13.55 19.19
CA SER A 15 3.41 -13.99 18.29
C SER A 15 2.62 -15.16 18.88
N VAL A 16 3.31 -16.17 19.44
CA VAL A 16 2.65 -17.30 20.11
C VAL A 16 1.88 -16.85 21.34
N PHE A 17 2.43 -15.93 22.13
CA PHE A 17 1.75 -15.36 23.28
C PHE A 17 0.42 -14.69 22.88
N TRP A 18 0.43 -13.81 21.86
CA TRP A 18 -0.78 -13.12 21.41
C TRP A 18 -1.80 -14.05 20.77
N LEU A 19 -1.36 -15.08 20.04
CA LEU A 19 -2.27 -16.13 19.55
C LEU A 19 -2.90 -16.91 20.70
N GLY A 20 -2.15 -17.20 21.77
CA GLY A 20 -2.68 -17.83 22.99
C GLY A 20 -3.68 -16.94 23.71
N VAL A 21 -3.43 -15.63 23.83
CA VAL A 21 -4.38 -14.66 24.41
C VAL A 21 -5.67 -14.62 23.58
N TRP A 22 -5.58 -14.57 22.25
CA TRP A 22 -6.75 -14.61 21.40
C TRP A 22 -7.54 -15.92 21.53
N GLN A 23 -6.84 -17.08 21.53
CA GLN A 23 -7.48 -18.38 21.73
C GLN A 23 -8.22 -18.46 23.08
N ALA A 24 -7.59 -17.96 24.16
CA ALA A 24 -8.19 -17.92 25.49
C ALA A 24 -9.42 -17.00 25.54
N ALA A 25 -9.34 -15.83 24.91
CA ALA A 25 -10.45 -14.89 24.81
C ALA A 25 -11.64 -15.51 24.04
N ALA A 26 -11.39 -16.18 22.90
CA ALA A 26 -12.43 -16.87 22.14
C ALA A 26 -13.08 -17.99 22.95
N ALA A 27 -12.29 -18.78 23.67
CA ALA A 27 -12.80 -19.84 24.56
C ALA A 27 -13.62 -19.26 25.73
N ALA A 28 -13.22 -18.13 26.30
CA ALA A 28 -13.94 -17.48 27.40
C ALA A 28 -15.30 -16.90 26.95
N ILE A 29 -15.40 -16.39 25.73
CA ILE A 29 -16.65 -15.88 25.13
C ILE A 29 -17.58 -17.05 24.78
N GLY A 30 -17.03 -18.18 24.29
CA GLY A 30 -17.76 -19.41 24.00
C GLY A 30 -18.79 -19.30 22.87
N GLN A 31 -18.84 -18.19 22.14
CA GLN A 31 -19.77 -17.96 21.03
C GLN A 31 -19.01 -17.51 19.78
N GLU A 32 -18.99 -18.34 18.77
CA GLU A 32 -18.24 -18.13 17.51
C GLU A 32 -18.72 -16.89 16.74
N VAL A 33 -20.00 -16.53 16.89
CA VAL A 33 -20.58 -15.34 16.25
C VAL A 33 -19.89 -14.05 16.72
N PHE A 34 -19.46 -14.00 17.99
CA PHE A 34 -18.77 -12.80 18.52
C PHE A 34 -17.27 -12.82 18.31
N LEU A 35 -16.64 -13.97 18.55
CA LEU A 35 -15.18 -14.09 18.40
C LEU A 35 -14.81 -15.52 18.03
N VAL A 36 -14.32 -15.67 16.81
CA VAL A 36 -13.79 -16.94 16.31
C VAL A 36 -12.37 -17.15 16.83
N SER A 37 -12.04 -18.40 17.17
CA SER A 37 -10.67 -18.76 17.55
C SER A 37 -9.71 -18.73 16.36
N PRO A 38 -8.40 -18.54 16.59
CA PRO A 38 -7.39 -18.62 15.53
C PRO A 38 -7.46 -19.93 14.74
N VAL A 39 -7.72 -21.06 15.42
CA VAL A 39 -7.80 -22.37 14.79
C VAL A 39 -8.98 -22.46 13.83
N GLN A 40 -10.15 -21.97 14.24
CA GLN A 40 -11.34 -21.93 13.39
C GLN A 40 -11.18 -20.99 12.21
N ALA A 41 -10.60 -19.80 12.42
CA ALA A 41 -10.34 -18.85 11.33
C ALA A 41 -9.41 -19.45 10.26
N ILE A 42 -8.37 -20.18 10.68
CA ILE A 42 -7.48 -20.91 9.77
C ILE A 42 -8.23 -22.06 9.09
N GLY A 43 -9.07 -22.81 9.81
CA GLY A 43 -9.92 -23.87 9.25
C GLY A 43 -10.79 -23.35 8.12
N THR A 44 -11.53 -22.25 8.36
CA THR A 44 -12.35 -21.58 7.34
C THR A 44 -11.51 -21.12 6.15
N LEU A 45 -10.32 -20.58 6.38
CA LEU A 45 -9.42 -20.19 5.29
C LEU A 45 -9.03 -21.41 4.43
N VAL A 46 -8.71 -22.54 5.04
CA VAL A 46 -8.36 -23.78 4.32
C VAL A 46 -9.53 -24.29 3.49
N GLU A 47 -10.76 -24.16 3.97
CA GLU A 47 -12.00 -24.51 3.22
C GLU A 47 -12.25 -23.59 2.03
N LEU A 48 -11.82 -22.32 2.09
CA LEU A 48 -11.96 -21.38 0.98
C LEU A 48 -10.90 -21.59 -0.12
N LEU A 49 -9.70 -22.05 0.23
CA LEU A 49 -8.56 -22.19 -0.71
C LEU A 49 -8.86 -23.02 -1.98
N PRO A 50 -9.61 -24.14 -1.95
CA PRO A 50 -9.90 -24.94 -3.15
C PRO A 50 -10.98 -24.32 -4.04
N GLN A 51 -11.69 -23.28 -3.59
CA GLN A 51 -12.77 -22.65 -4.33
C GLN A 51 -12.22 -21.71 -5.41
N ALA A 52 -12.64 -21.90 -6.66
CA ALA A 52 -12.21 -21.03 -7.77
C ALA A 52 -12.66 -19.58 -7.54
N GLU A 53 -13.81 -19.36 -6.94
CA GLU A 53 -14.36 -18.05 -6.62
C GLU A 53 -13.44 -17.27 -5.66
N PHE A 54 -12.80 -17.93 -4.70
CA PHE A 54 -11.84 -17.34 -3.78
C PHE A 54 -10.70 -16.62 -4.53
N TRP A 55 -10.10 -17.29 -5.52
CA TRP A 55 -9.00 -16.74 -6.33
C TRP A 55 -9.46 -15.66 -7.30
N GLN A 56 -10.68 -15.80 -7.85
CA GLN A 56 -11.27 -14.78 -8.71
C GLN A 56 -11.49 -13.46 -7.94
N ARG A 57 -12.01 -13.53 -6.71
CA ARG A 57 -12.19 -12.37 -5.82
C ARG A 57 -10.87 -11.70 -5.49
N ILE A 58 -9.83 -12.48 -5.19
CA ILE A 58 -8.48 -11.96 -4.96
C ILE A 58 -7.96 -11.25 -6.21
N GLY A 59 -8.03 -11.89 -7.38
CA GLY A 59 -7.56 -11.31 -8.64
C GLY A 59 -8.29 -10.01 -9.00
N PHE A 60 -9.61 -9.98 -8.78
CA PHE A 60 -10.44 -8.81 -9.03
C PHE A 60 -10.04 -7.62 -8.15
N SER A 61 -9.97 -7.80 -6.84
CA SER A 61 -9.60 -6.74 -5.90
C SER A 61 -8.14 -6.32 -6.06
N ALA A 62 -7.21 -7.28 -6.17
CA ALA A 62 -5.80 -6.99 -6.37
C ALA A 62 -5.55 -6.18 -7.64
N GLY A 63 -6.15 -6.56 -8.76
CA GLY A 63 -5.98 -5.85 -10.03
C GLY A 63 -6.40 -4.38 -9.94
N ARG A 64 -7.51 -4.08 -9.25
CA ARG A 64 -8.02 -2.72 -9.09
C ARG A 64 -7.22 -1.88 -8.12
N ILE A 65 -6.91 -2.44 -6.96
CA ILE A 65 -6.11 -1.75 -5.95
C ILE A 65 -4.73 -1.42 -6.51
N LEU A 66 -4.09 -2.37 -7.21
CA LEU A 66 -2.78 -2.15 -7.83
C LEU A 66 -2.83 -1.19 -9.02
N LEU A 67 -3.91 -1.17 -9.79
CA LEU A 67 -4.12 -0.16 -10.82
C LEU A 67 -4.18 1.24 -10.20
N GLY A 68 -4.96 1.42 -9.12
CA GLY A 68 -5.03 2.68 -8.38
C GLY A 68 -3.67 3.10 -7.81
N PHE A 69 -2.92 2.14 -7.24
CA PHE A 69 -1.55 2.37 -6.77
C PHE A 69 -0.62 2.82 -7.89
N GLY A 70 -0.61 2.10 -9.02
CA GLY A 70 0.23 2.44 -10.17
C GLY A 70 -0.06 3.83 -10.73
N LEU A 71 -1.35 4.18 -10.88
CA LEU A 71 -1.77 5.52 -11.27
C LEU A 71 -1.31 6.58 -10.26
N GLY A 72 -1.41 6.28 -8.95
CA GLY A 72 -0.93 7.15 -7.87
C GLY A 72 0.58 7.39 -7.94
N VAL A 73 1.37 6.33 -8.16
CA VAL A 73 2.83 6.41 -8.33
C VAL A 73 3.19 7.31 -9.52
N LEU A 74 2.61 7.04 -10.69
CA LEU A 74 2.91 7.79 -11.91
C LEU A 74 2.51 9.27 -11.78
N SER A 75 1.29 9.52 -11.32
CA SER A 75 0.78 10.89 -11.17
C SER A 75 1.57 11.67 -10.12
N SER A 76 1.90 11.05 -8.99
CA SER A 76 2.69 11.70 -7.94
C SER A 76 4.08 12.11 -8.43
N ALA A 77 4.76 11.26 -9.20
CA ALA A 77 6.07 11.57 -9.76
C ALA A 77 5.99 12.73 -10.76
N VAL A 78 5.04 12.69 -11.68
CA VAL A 78 4.84 13.76 -12.67
C VAL A 78 4.49 15.09 -12.00
N LEU A 79 3.55 15.08 -11.06
CA LEU A 79 3.10 16.29 -10.37
C LEU A 79 4.19 16.86 -9.47
N ALA A 80 4.98 16.02 -8.79
CA ALA A 80 6.10 16.49 -7.96
C ALA A 80 7.19 17.15 -8.79
N VAL A 81 7.55 16.59 -9.95
CA VAL A 81 8.51 17.20 -10.89
C VAL A 81 7.95 18.51 -11.47
N ALA A 82 6.67 18.56 -11.79
CA ALA A 82 6.03 19.77 -12.28
C ALA A 82 6.01 20.89 -11.21
N ALA A 83 5.67 20.54 -9.98
CA ALA A 83 5.67 21.47 -8.85
C ALA A 83 7.06 22.01 -8.50
N GLU A 84 8.10 21.20 -8.67
CA GLU A 84 9.49 21.65 -8.49
C GLU A 84 9.91 22.63 -9.59
N LYS A 85 9.44 22.43 -10.81
CA LYS A 85 9.79 23.28 -11.94
C LYS A 85 9.00 24.59 -11.97
N TRP A 86 7.75 24.59 -11.52
CA TRP A 86 6.82 25.72 -11.60
C TRP A 86 6.16 26.00 -10.25
N GLU A 87 6.53 27.10 -9.61
CA GLU A 87 6.00 27.50 -8.29
C GLU A 87 4.46 27.63 -8.27
N TRP A 88 3.84 28.07 -9.39
CA TRP A 88 2.39 28.15 -9.48
C TRP A 88 1.71 26.79 -9.45
N VAL A 89 2.34 25.72 -9.98
CA VAL A 89 1.84 24.33 -9.89
C VAL A 89 1.85 23.87 -8.43
N ASP A 90 2.93 24.17 -7.71
CA ASP A 90 3.01 23.87 -6.30
C ASP A 90 1.93 24.57 -5.48
N ALA A 91 1.76 25.86 -5.68
CA ALA A 91 0.74 26.65 -5.03
C ALA A 91 -0.68 26.14 -5.32
N LEU A 92 -0.93 25.64 -6.55
CA LEU A 92 -2.22 25.05 -6.92
C LEU A 92 -2.45 23.68 -6.31
N LEU A 93 -1.41 22.84 -6.26
CA LEU A 93 -1.54 21.45 -5.75
C LEU A 93 -1.55 21.37 -4.24
N ALA A 94 -0.87 22.28 -3.52
CA ALA A 94 -0.74 22.24 -2.07
C ALA A 94 -2.08 22.12 -1.32
N PRO A 95 -3.12 22.94 -1.60
CA PRO A 95 -4.40 22.82 -0.91
C PRO A 95 -5.11 21.50 -1.25
N VAL A 96 -5.01 21.01 -2.50
CA VAL A 96 -5.61 19.75 -2.92
C VAL A 96 -4.99 18.57 -2.17
N MET A 97 -3.65 18.53 -2.11
CA MET A 97 -2.95 17.47 -1.38
C MET A 97 -3.27 17.48 0.12
N GLN A 98 -3.41 18.68 0.71
CA GLN A 98 -3.82 18.79 2.11
C GLN A 98 -5.26 18.34 2.33
N LEU A 99 -6.18 18.73 1.44
CA LEU A 99 -7.58 18.31 1.52
C LEU A 99 -7.69 16.78 1.52
N VAL A 100 -7.00 16.11 0.57
CA VAL A 100 -7.02 14.65 0.48
C VAL A 100 -6.44 14.00 1.74
N LYS A 101 -5.35 14.54 2.29
CA LYS A 101 -4.74 14.02 3.54
C LYS A 101 -5.63 14.21 4.77
N ALA A 102 -6.36 15.30 4.85
CA ALA A 102 -7.17 15.66 6.01
C ALA A 102 -8.54 14.97 6.01
N THR A 103 -9.05 14.58 4.85
CA THR A 103 -10.39 14.02 4.74
C THR A 103 -10.41 12.54 5.16
N PRO A 104 -11.34 12.14 6.05
CA PRO A 104 -11.51 10.73 6.40
C PRO A 104 -11.84 9.88 5.17
N VAL A 105 -11.15 8.74 5.03
CA VAL A 105 -11.30 7.86 3.86
C VAL A 105 -12.76 7.44 3.64
N ALA A 106 -13.49 7.11 4.69
CA ALA A 106 -14.91 6.72 4.60
C ALA A 106 -15.78 7.82 4.00
N SER A 107 -15.52 9.10 4.35
CA SER A 107 -16.24 10.25 3.78
C SER A 107 -15.96 10.41 2.30
N PHE A 108 -14.71 10.21 1.87
CA PHE A 108 -14.34 10.20 0.45
C PHE A 108 -15.04 9.09 -0.32
N ILE A 109 -15.11 7.88 0.24
CA ILE A 109 -15.77 6.74 -0.38
C ILE A 109 -17.25 7.04 -0.63
N ILE A 110 -17.96 7.53 0.40
CA ILE A 110 -19.39 7.85 0.29
C ILE A 110 -19.62 8.98 -0.72
N LEU A 111 -18.78 10.01 -0.71
CA LEU A 111 -18.88 11.11 -1.66
C LEU A 111 -18.64 10.63 -3.08
N ALA A 112 -17.61 9.80 -3.30
CA ALA A 112 -17.25 9.28 -4.61
C ALA A 112 -18.35 8.39 -5.21
N LEU A 113 -19.13 7.67 -4.40
CA LEU A 113 -20.25 6.85 -4.86
C LEU A 113 -21.35 7.63 -5.59
N VAL A 114 -21.41 8.95 -5.40
CA VAL A 114 -22.36 9.80 -6.14
C VAL A 114 -22.03 9.85 -7.64
N TRP A 115 -20.76 9.75 -8.00
CA TRP A 115 -20.28 9.92 -9.39
C TRP A 115 -19.63 8.68 -9.99
N VAL A 116 -19.14 7.77 -9.14
CA VAL A 116 -18.34 6.61 -9.56
C VAL A 116 -19.05 5.33 -9.18
N SER A 117 -19.14 4.39 -10.13
CA SER A 117 -19.69 3.05 -9.85
C SER A 117 -18.86 2.31 -8.79
N GLY A 118 -19.50 1.48 -7.97
CA GLY A 118 -18.83 0.65 -6.97
C GLY A 118 -17.65 -0.14 -7.53
N SER A 119 -17.76 -0.55 -8.80
CA SER A 119 -16.71 -1.28 -9.49
C SER A 119 -15.41 -0.50 -9.73
N SER A 120 -15.44 0.82 -9.89
CA SER A 120 -14.26 1.66 -10.11
C SER A 120 -13.81 2.39 -8.85
N LEU A 121 -14.57 2.25 -7.77
CA LEU A 121 -14.37 2.99 -6.53
C LEU A 121 -13.05 2.64 -5.86
N SER A 122 -12.69 1.35 -5.81
CA SER A 122 -11.42 0.90 -5.21
C SER A 122 -10.20 1.45 -5.96
N VAL A 123 -10.28 1.58 -7.30
CA VAL A 123 -9.22 2.21 -8.10
C VAL A 123 -9.05 3.68 -7.71
N LEU A 124 -10.16 4.44 -7.69
CA LEU A 124 -10.14 5.86 -7.37
C LEU A 124 -9.63 6.13 -5.94
N ILE A 125 -10.14 5.40 -4.96
CA ILE A 125 -9.76 5.59 -3.56
C ILE A 125 -8.30 5.19 -3.32
N SER A 126 -7.85 4.07 -3.89
CA SER A 126 -6.44 3.66 -3.86
C SER A 126 -5.53 4.72 -4.47
N PHE A 127 -5.91 5.27 -5.62
CA PHE A 127 -5.19 6.36 -6.27
C PHE A 127 -5.11 7.61 -5.39
N LEU A 128 -6.25 8.08 -4.85
CA LEU A 128 -6.30 9.28 -4.01
C LEU A 128 -5.48 9.15 -2.73
N MET A 129 -5.43 7.96 -2.12
CA MET A 129 -4.66 7.74 -0.90
C MET A 129 -3.15 7.68 -1.15
N VAL A 130 -2.73 7.16 -2.29
CA VAL A 130 -1.32 7.05 -2.69
C VAL A 130 -0.74 8.39 -3.13
N LEU A 131 -1.51 9.13 -3.91
CA LEU A 131 -1.09 10.36 -4.58
C LEU A 131 -0.41 11.37 -3.63
N PRO A 132 -1.02 11.86 -2.54
CA PRO A 132 -0.41 12.88 -1.71
C PRO A 132 0.78 12.38 -0.89
N VAL A 133 0.81 11.07 -0.58
CA VAL A 133 1.92 10.44 0.14
C VAL A 133 3.17 10.47 -0.72
N LEU A 134 3.09 9.92 -1.92
CA LEU A 134 4.23 9.84 -2.83
C LEU A 134 4.60 11.19 -3.43
N TYR A 135 3.63 12.07 -3.70
CA TYR A 135 3.91 13.46 -4.10
C TYR A 135 4.83 14.16 -3.10
N SER A 136 4.50 14.09 -1.81
CA SER A 136 5.32 14.71 -0.76
C SER A 136 6.72 14.11 -0.69
N VAL A 137 6.82 12.79 -0.80
CA VAL A 137 8.08 12.06 -0.73
C VAL A 137 8.99 12.39 -1.91
N VAL A 138 8.46 12.34 -3.13
CA VAL A 138 9.23 12.66 -4.35
C VAL A 138 9.67 14.11 -4.33
N ARG A 139 8.80 15.03 -3.96
CA ARG A 139 9.11 16.45 -3.90
C ARG A 139 10.22 16.76 -2.88
N THR A 140 10.08 16.22 -1.66
CA THR A 140 11.13 16.38 -0.63
C THR A 140 12.45 15.76 -1.09
N GLY A 141 12.39 14.59 -1.76
CA GLY A 141 13.58 13.95 -2.32
C GLY A 141 14.27 14.77 -3.40
N ILE A 142 13.53 15.42 -4.29
CA ILE A 142 14.10 16.32 -5.31
C ILE A 142 14.79 17.51 -4.64
N GLY A 143 14.12 18.14 -3.66
CA GLY A 143 14.66 19.28 -2.94
C GLY A 143 15.87 18.95 -2.05
N SER A 144 16.07 17.67 -1.70
CA SER A 144 17.23 17.21 -0.91
C SER A 144 18.49 16.93 -1.75
N ALA A 145 18.42 17.08 -3.07
CA ALA A 145 19.57 16.87 -3.95
C ALA A 145 20.70 17.85 -3.62
N ASP A 146 21.94 17.34 -3.58
CA ASP A 146 23.11 18.12 -3.22
C ASP A 146 23.36 19.24 -4.24
N ARG A 147 23.33 20.48 -3.75
CA ARG A 147 23.59 21.69 -4.55
C ARG A 147 24.96 21.69 -5.22
N GLN A 148 25.97 21.20 -4.53
CA GLN A 148 27.34 21.16 -5.07
C GLN A 148 27.42 20.21 -6.27
N LEU A 149 26.75 19.05 -6.17
CA LEU A 149 26.66 18.11 -7.30
C LEU A 149 25.86 18.69 -8.47
N LEU A 150 24.82 19.46 -8.20
CA LEU A 150 24.04 20.14 -9.25
C LEU A 150 24.85 21.24 -9.94
N GLU A 151 25.61 22.04 -9.21
CA GLU A 151 26.50 23.06 -9.74
C GLU A 151 27.64 22.43 -10.57
N MET A 152 28.26 21.38 -10.06
CA MET A 152 29.25 20.59 -10.79
C MET A 152 28.69 20.04 -12.12
N ALA A 153 27.47 19.47 -12.07
CA ALA A 153 26.80 18.96 -13.26
C ALA A 153 26.47 20.06 -14.29
N GLN A 154 26.31 21.33 -13.86
CA GLN A 154 26.13 22.46 -14.74
C GLN A 154 27.45 22.88 -15.37
N VAL A 155 28.51 23.00 -14.57
CA VAL A 155 29.88 23.37 -15.06
C VAL A 155 30.36 22.37 -16.13
N PHE A 156 30.17 21.08 -15.88
CA PHE A 156 30.53 20.02 -16.83
C PHE A 156 29.49 19.82 -17.96
N ARG A 157 28.43 20.63 -18.02
CA ARG A 157 27.35 20.58 -19.02
C ARG A 157 26.78 19.15 -19.21
N LEU A 158 26.57 18.44 -18.09
CA LEU A 158 26.03 17.09 -18.16
C LEU A 158 24.63 17.10 -18.78
N PRO A 159 24.34 16.18 -19.73
CA PRO A 159 23.00 16.07 -20.29
C PRO A 159 21.98 15.68 -19.23
N LEU A 160 20.72 16.10 -19.40
CA LEU A 160 19.63 15.89 -18.41
C LEU A 160 19.52 14.47 -17.93
N GLY A 161 19.65 13.48 -18.81
CA GLY A 161 19.58 12.04 -18.43
C GLY A 161 20.68 11.61 -17.46
N ARG A 162 21.91 12.14 -17.63
CA ARG A 162 23.02 11.89 -16.68
C ARG A 162 22.80 12.60 -15.36
N ARG A 163 22.28 13.85 -15.37
CA ARG A 163 21.94 14.58 -14.14
C ARG A 163 20.86 13.87 -13.35
N LEU A 164 19.82 13.39 -14.03
CA LEU A 164 18.75 12.58 -13.41
C LEU A 164 19.34 11.35 -12.73
N ARG A 165 20.17 10.58 -13.45
CA ARG A 165 20.74 9.33 -12.95
C ARG A 165 21.77 9.53 -11.84
N ALA A 166 22.64 10.56 -11.95
CA ALA A 166 23.76 10.73 -11.04
C ALA A 166 23.42 11.55 -9.79
N VAL A 167 22.42 12.46 -9.84
CA VAL A 167 22.12 13.39 -8.74
C VAL A 167 20.71 13.18 -8.18
N TRP A 168 19.68 13.33 -9.01
CA TRP A 168 18.32 13.32 -8.49
C TRP A 168 17.81 11.93 -8.12
N LEU A 169 18.08 10.93 -8.94
CA LEU A 169 17.59 9.57 -8.67
C LEU A 169 18.16 9.00 -7.36
N PRO A 170 19.47 9.08 -7.07
CA PRO A 170 20.01 8.66 -5.78
C PRO A 170 19.46 9.44 -4.58
N ALA A 171 19.17 10.74 -4.76
CA ALA A 171 18.60 11.56 -3.70
C ALA A 171 17.15 11.20 -3.37
N VAL A 172 16.33 10.93 -4.40
CA VAL A 172 14.88 10.63 -4.24
C VAL A 172 14.65 9.18 -3.79
N LEU A 173 15.44 8.26 -4.29
CA LEU A 173 15.15 6.82 -4.27
C LEU A 173 14.98 6.20 -2.88
N PRO A 174 15.83 6.49 -1.87
CA PRO A 174 15.68 5.90 -0.54
C PRO A 174 14.35 6.30 0.11
N ALA A 175 14.00 7.59 0.02
CA ALA A 175 12.73 8.11 0.53
C ALA A 175 11.54 7.56 -0.27
N PHE A 176 11.65 7.47 -1.59
CA PHE A 176 10.63 6.92 -2.48
C PHE A 176 10.33 5.44 -2.16
N ARG A 177 11.37 4.63 -1.98
CA ARG A 177 11.23 3.23 -1.59
C ARG A 177 10.44 3.07 -0.28
N GLN A 178 10.81 3.87 0.74
CA GLN A 178 10.09 3.87 2.02
C GLN A 178 8.66 4.40 1.87
N GLY A 179 8.47 5.45 1.08
CA GLY A 179 7.17 6.01 0.76
C GLY A 179 6.25 5.00 0.06
N CYS A 180 6.77 4.20 -0.87
CA CYS A 180 6.02 3.13 -1.54
C CYS A 180 5.57 2.04 -0.56
N SER A 181 6.42 1.63 0.40
CA SER A 181 6.04 0.68 1.45
C SER A 181 4.83 1.18 2.25
N VAL A 182 4.90 2.42 2.72
CA VAL A 182 3.78 3.06 3.45
C VAL A 182 2.54 3.20 2.57
N ALA A 183 2.71 3.68 1.34
CA ALA A 183 1.62 3.91 0.39
C ALA A 183 0.89 2.61 0.02
N LEU A 184 1.61 1.48 -0.17
CA LEU A 184 1.01 0.17 -0.41
C LEU A 184 0.13 -0.29 0.75
N GLY A 185 0.60 -0.15 2.00
CA GLY A 185 -0.20 -0.50 3.17
C GLY A 185 -1.49 0.32 3.29
N ILE A 186 -1.42 1.63 3.00
CA ILE A 186 -2.60 2.51 2.99
C ILE A 186 -3.53 2.14 1.82
N CYS A 187 -2.97 1.90 0.64
CA CYS A 187 -3.68 1.55 -0.58
C CYS A 187 -4.55 0.30 -0.40
N TRP A 188 -4.00 -0.77 0.16
CA TRP A 188 -4.76 -2.00 0.43
C TRP A 188 -5.90 -1.76 1.42
N LYS A 189 -5.63 -1.10 2.54
CA LYS A 189 -6.66 -0.79 3.54
C LYS A 189 -7.80 0.04 2.96
N SER A 190 -7.46 1.10 2.24
CA SER A 190 -8.46 2.01 1.67
C SER A 190 -9.20 1.42 0.48
N GLY A 191 -8.51 0.65 -0.37
CA GLY A 191 -9.11 -0.03 -1.51
C GLY A 191 -10.13 -1.08 -1.10
N VAL A 192 -9.79 -1.93 -0.12
CA VAL A 192 -10.75 -2.90 0.43
C VAL A 192 -11.90 -2.20 1.17
N ALA A 193 -11.63 -1.11 1.91
CA ALA A 193 -12.71 -0.34 2.55
C ALA A 193 -13.68 0.25 1.50
N ALA A 194 -13.15 0.70 0.35
CA ALA A 194 -13.98 1.16 -0.76
C ALA A 194 -14.83 0.04 -1.34
N GLU A 195 -14.32 -1.19 -1.43
CA GLU A 195 -15.10 -2.34 -1.89
C GLU A 195 -16.17 -2.76 -0.88
N VAL A 196 -15.88 -2.69 0.42
CA VAL A 196 -16.88 -3.01 1.47
C VAL A 196 -18.06 -2.03 1.47
N ILE A 197 -17.82 -0.76 1.13
CA ILE A 197 -18.87 0.26 1.08
C ILE A 197 -19.54 0.30 -0.30
N GLY A 198 -18.76 0.14 -1.37
CA GLY A 198 -19.24 0.20 -2.74
C GLY A 198 -19.84 -1.09 -3.28
N LEU A 199 -19.61 -2.20 -2.58
CA LEU A 199 -20.16 -3.54 -2.85
C LEU A 199 -20.04 -4.01 -4.31
N PRO A 200 -18.88 -3.91 -4.96
CA PRO A 200 -18.73 -4.45 -6.30
C PRO A 200 -18.76 -5.98 -6.25
N ASP A 201 -19.69 -6.59 -6.99
CA ASP A 201 -19.81 -8.05 -7.05
C ASP A 201 -18.47 -8.73 -7.38
N GLY A 202 -18.18 -9.82 -6.68
CA GLY A 202 -16.97 -10.61 -6.89
C GLY A 202 -15.68 -10.00 -6.32
N SER A 203 -15.78 -9.00 -5.44
CA SER A 203 -14.63 -8.43 -4.73
C SER A 203 -14.38 -9.09 -3.36
N ILE A 204 -13.20 -8.85 -2.79
CA ILE A 204 -12.92 -9.20 -1.39
C ILE A 204 -13.85 -8.41 -0.45
N GLY A 205 -14.13 -7.13 -0.75
CA GLY A 205 -15.02 -6.30 0.04
C GLY A 205 -16.46 -6.82 0.05
N ASP A 206 -16.96 -7.31 -1.08
CA ASP A 206 -18.26 -7.99 -1.17
C ASP A 206 -18.30 -9.27 -0.31
N ALA A 207 -17.23 -10.08 -0.34
CA ALA A 207 -17.11 -11.27 0.49
C ALA A 207 -17.14 -10.93 1.99
N LEU A 208 -16.40 -9.90 2.41
CA LEU A 208 -16.45 -9.41 3.80
C LEU A 208 -17.84 -8.93 4.21
N TYR A 209 -18.50 -8.20 3.33
CA TYR A 209 -19.85 -7.71 3.61
C TYR A 209 -20.85 -8.86 3.73
N ARG A 210 -20.80 -9.84 2.82
CA ARG A 210 -21.65 -11.04 2.88
C ARG A 210 -21.41 -11.83 4.16
N ALA A 211 -20.15 -12.09 4.52
CA ALA A 211 -19.80 -12.75 5.77
C ALA A 211 -20.34 -12.01 7.01
N LYS A 212 -20.34 -10.66 6.97
CA LYS A 212 -20.94 -9.84 8.02
C LYS A 212 -22.46 -10.04 8.15
N ILE A 213 -23.21 -9.97 7.04
CA ILE A 213 -24.69 -10.08 7.09
C ILE A 213 -25.15 -11.50 7.40
N THR A 214 -24.37 -12.53 7.05
CA THR A 214 -24.64 -13.94 7.40
C THR A 214 -24.11 -14.32 8.78
N LEU A 215 -23.46 -13.38 9.50
CA LEU A 215 -22.82 -13.61 10.79
C LEU A 215 -21.76 -14.73 10.76
N SER A 216 -21.14 -14.95 9.59
CA SER A 216 -20.05 -15.90 9.40
C SER A 216 -18.73 -15.29 9.83
N THR A 217 -18.49 -15.21 11.14
CA THR A 217 -17.31 -14.56 11.71
C THR A 217 -16.02 -15.27 11.30
N GLY A 218 -16.06 -16.59 11.07
CA GLY A 218 -14.94 -17.36 10.51
C GLY A 218 -14.46 -16.82 9.16
N GLU A 219 -15.40 -16.57 8.24
CA GLU A 219 -15.06 -15.98 6.93
C GLU A 219 -14.55 -14.55 7.04
N LEU A 220 -15.11 -13.72 7.96
CA LEU A 220 -14.59 -12.38 8.19
C LEU A 220 -13.11 -12.39 8.58
N PHE A 221 -12.73 -13.26 9.50
CA PHE A 221 -11.33 -13.40 9.90
C PHE A 221 -10.47 -14.02 8.79
N ALA A 222 -10.97 -15.03 8.08
CA ALA A 222 -10.26 -15.63 6.95
C ALA A 222 -9.94 -14.61 5.86
N TRP A 223 -10.91 -13.81 5.41
CA TRP A 223 -10.68 -12.74 4.45
C TRP A 223 -9.76 -11.63 4.98
N THR A 224 -9.85 -11.31 6.27
CA THR A 224 -8.93 -10.34 6.90
C THR A 224 -7.48 -10.85 6.84
N PHE A 225 -7.23 -12.13 7.10
CA PHE A 225 -5.89 -12.73 6.92
C PHE A 225 -5.42 -12.69 5.48
N VAL A 226 -6.31 -12.99 4.53
CA VAL A 226 -6.00 -12.88 3.10
C VAL A 226 -5.55 -11.47 2.74
N ILE A 227 -6.26 -10.43 3.19
CA ILE A 227 -5.91 -9.03 2.93
C ILE A 227 -4.54 -8.69 3.49
N ILE A 228 -4.26 -9.08 4.74
CA ILE A 228 -2.96 -8.85 5.39
C ILE A 228 -1.84 -9.55 4.62
N LEU A 229 -2.05 -10.80 4.23
CA LEU A 229 -1.07 -11.59 3.49
C LEU A 229 -0.81 -10.98 2.10
N LEU A 230 -1.87 -10.64 1.36
CA LEU A 230 -1.77 -10.02 0.05
C LEU A 230 -1.02 -8.69 0.12
N SER A 231 -1.39 -7.83 1.08
CA SER A 231 -0.68 -6.55 1.29
C SER A 231 0.81 -6.76 1.50
N ALA A 232 1.19 -7.70 2.38
CA ALA A 232 2.60 -8.00 2.67
C ALA A 232 3.34 -8.63 1.48
N VAL A 233 2.68 -9.51 0.71
CA VAL A 233 3.26 -10.13 -0.49
C VAL A 233 3.49 -9.09 -1.58
N PHE A 234 2.49 -8.25 -1.86
CA PHE A 234 2.61 -7.20 -2.87
C PHE A 234 3.63 -6.14 -2.49
N GLU A 235 3.72 -5.76 -1.21
CA GLU A 235 4.76 -4.85 -0.74
C GLU A 235 6.15 -5.41 -1.01
N LYS A 236 6.41 -6.65 -0.60
CA LYS A 236 7.72 -7.30 -0.83
C LYS A 236 8.03 -7.45 -2.31
N LEU A 237 7.05 -7.88 -3.11
CA LEU A 237 7.22 -8.06 -4.55
C LEU A 237 7.52 -6.73 -5.24
N PHE A 238 6.75 -5.69 -4.94
CA PHE A 238 6.94 -4.36 -5.52
C PHE A 238 8.30 -3.77 -5.15
N LEU A 239 8.70 -3.84 -3.87
CA LEU A 239 10.00 -3.33 -3.43
C LEU A 239 11.15 -4.11 -4.06
N ALA A 240 11.05 -5.44 -4.19
CA ALA A 240 12.06 -6.24 -4.88
C ALA A 240 12.17 -5.90 -6.38
N LEU A 241 11.04 -5.63 -7.05
CA LEU A 241 11.03 -5.17 -8.44
C LEU A 241 11.62 -3.77 -8.57
N LEU A 242 11.30 -2.88 -7.65
CA LEU A 242 11.85 -1.53 -7.59
C LEU A 242 13.37 -1.57 -7.41
N ASP A 243 13.86 -2.36 -6.44
CA ASP A 243 15.30 -2.50 -6.16
C ASP A 243 16.06 -3.05 -7.40
N LYS A 244 15.48 -4.03 -8.11
CA LYS A 244 16.04 -4.54 -9.38
C LYS A 244 16.05 -3.48 -10.50
N ALA A 245 14.95 -2.73 -10.65
CA ALA A 245 14.87 -1.67 -11.65
C ALA A 245 15.90 -0.56 -11.38
N VAL A 246 16.11 -0.24 -10.12
CA VAL A 246 17.12 0.72 -9.67
C VAL A 246 18.53 0.24 -9.95
N ALA A 247 18.86 -1.00 -9.59
CA ALA A 247 20.16 -1.60 -9.87
C ALA A 247 20.47 -1.59 -11.39
N ALA A 248 19.48 -1.89 -12.23
CA ALA A 248 19.61 -1.83 -13.68
C ALA A 248 19.85 -0.41 -14.22
N VAL A 249 19.27 0.61 -13.58
CA VAL A 249 19.40 2.01 -14.00
C VAL A 249 20.67 2.67 -13.47
N LEU A 250 21.06 2.41 -12.22
CA LEU A 250 22.21 3.04 -11.58
C LEU A 250 23.55 2.28 -11.80
N GLY A 251 23.49 0.99 -12.18
CA GLY A 251 24.62 0.06 -12.14
C GLY A 251 24.74 -0.58 -10.74
N GLU A 252 25.46 -1.69 -10.63
CA GLU A 252 25.57 -2.47 -9.40
C GLU A 252 26.14 -1.69 -8.19
N GLU A 253 26.91 -0.62 -8.42
CA GLU A 253 27.49 0.19 -7.34
C GLU A 253 26.51 1.12 -6.61
N GLY A 254 25.32 1.35 -7.16
CA GLY A 254 24.31 2.26 -6.58
C GLY A 254 23.26 1.58 -5.68
N ALA A 255 23.20 0.27 -5.65
CA ALA A 255 22.16 -0.49 -4.96
C ALA A 255 22.46 -0.83 -3.48
N GLU A 256 23.71 -0.69 -3.03
CA GLU A 256 24.16 -1.03 -1.66
C GLU A 256 24.31 0.16 -0.70
N LYS A 257 23.90 1.35 -1.09
CA LYS A 257 23.96 2.53 -0.20
C LYS A 257 22.52 2.96 0.21
#